data_64f742c0d3465de20d0f37e9be4af5d1
#
_entry.id   64f742c0d3465de20d0f37e9be4af5d1
#
_cell.length_a   1.000
_cell.length_b   1.000
_cell.length_c   1.000
_cell.angle_alpha   90.00
_cell.angle_beta   90.00
_cell.angle_gamma   90.00
#
_symmetry.space_group_name_H-M   'P 1'
#
loop_
_entity.id
_entity.type
_entity.pdbx_description
1 polymer ?
#
loop_
_entity_poly.entity_id
_entity_poly.type
_entity_poly.pdbx_seq_one_letter_code
_entity_poly.pdbx_strand_id
1 'polypeptide(L)'
;MGKIYLQAKRYSKDNTVGRPELQMFVGAMQNVQKGVFITTSKFTKQAIEYVDKQQQKNLKLIDGKMLSELMVKYEVGVASIKSFNTYKIDKDYFLEI
;
A
#
# COMPACT_ATOMS: atom_id res chain seq x y z
N MET A 1 -1.51 17.20 -14.96
CA MET A 1 -1.88 16.31 -13.88
C MET A 1 -0.72 15.46 -13.44
N GLY A 2 -0.59 15.29 -12.14
CA GLY A 2 0.52 14.53 -11.60
C GLY A 2 0.32 13.04 -11.79
N LYS A 3 1.43 12.33 -11.85
CA LYS A 3 1.44 10.89 -11.86
C LYS A 3 1.53 10.37 -10.44
N ILE A 4 0.96 9.22 -10.18
CA ILE A 4 1.06 8.55 -8.89
C ILE A 4 1.67 7.18 -9.14
N TYR A 5 2.72 6.88 -8.39
CA TYR A 5 3.34 5.56 -8.44
C TYR A 5 2.68 4.69 -7.37
N LEU A 6 2.02 3.66 -7.81
CA LEU A 6 1.26 2.78 -6.92
C LEU A 6 1.93 1.42 -6.88
N GLN A 7 2.15 0.92 -5.69
CA GLN A 7 2.64 -0.44 -5.49
C GLN A 7 1.84 -1.12 -4.40
N ALA A 8 1.54 -2.39 -4.61
CA ALA A 8 0.83 -3.20 -3.64
C ALA A 8 1.59 -4.48 -3.38
N LYS A 9 1.63 -4.88 -2.11
CA LYS A 9 2.26 -6.13 -1.69
C LYS A 9 1.27 -6.91 -0.86
N ARG A 10 0.98 -8.10 -1.30
CA ARG A 10 0.13 -9.01 -0.55
C ARG A 10 1.01 -9.89 0.33
N TYR A 11 0.89 -9.71 1.63
CA TYR A 11 1.63 -10.50 2.60
C TYR A 11 0.65 -11.09 3.60
N SER A 12 1.00 -12.24 4.15
CA SER A 12 0.27 -12.76 5.32
C SER A 12 0.47 -11.78 6.47
N LYS A 13 -0.44 -11.80 7.43
CA LYS A 13 -0.37 -10.84 8.54
C LYS A 13 0.86 -11.02 9.42
N ASP A 14 1.55 -12.13 9.31
CA ASP A 14 2.78 -12.37 10.06
C ASP A 14 4.00 -11.78 9.38
N ASN A 15 3.89 -11.40 8.12
CA ASN A 15 4.96 -10.75 7.39
C ASN A 15 4.74 -9.24 7.44
N THR A 16 5.83 -8.49 7.49
CA THR A 16 5.78 -7.04 7.55
C THR A 16 6.55 -6.44 6.37
N VAL A 17 6.16 -5.23 6.00
CA VAL A 17 6.90 -4.47 5.00
C VAL A 17 7.94 -3.63 5.73
N GLY A 18 9.19 -3.85 5.43
CA GLY A 18 10.30 -3.20 6.10
C GLY A 18 10.88 -2.05 5.30
N ARG A 19 11.85 -1.39 5.91
CA ARG A 19 12.54 -0.28 5.28
C ARG A 19 13.15 -0.61 3.92
N PRO A 20 13.81 -1.76 3.72
CA PRO A 20 14.42 -2.06 2.41
C PRO A 20 13.42 -2.03 1.27
N GLU A 21 12.21 -2.50 1.52
CA GLU A 21 11.16 -2.52 0.52
C GLU A 21 10.72 -1.11 0.15
N LEU A 22 10.63 -0.23 1.13
CA LEU A 22 10.27 1.15 0.86
C LEU A 22 11.40 1.93 0.21
N GLN A 23 12.65 1.58 0.51
CA GLN A 23 13.78 2.17 -0.19
C GLN A 23 13.75 1.82 -1.67
N MET A 24 13.43 0.58 -1.99
CA MET A 24 13.29 0.15 -3.38
C MET A 24 12.12 0.85 -4.05
N PHE A 25 11.03 1.00 -3.34
CA PHE A 25 9.85 1.69 -3.84
C PHE A 25 10.16 3.15 -4.20
N VAL A 26 10.78 3.86 -3.29
CA VAL A 26 11.14 5.27 -3.52
C VAL A 26 12.14 5.37 -4.67
N GLY A 27 13.11 4.46 -4.72
CA GLY A 27 14.09 4.45 -5.79
C GLY A 27 13.45 4.22 -7.16
N ALA A 28 12.40 3.44 -7.22
CA ALA A 28 11.70 3.17 -8.48
C ALA A 28 10.83 4.32 -8.95
N MET A 29 10.52 5.26 -8.07
CA MET A 29 9.64 6.38 -8.42
C MET A 29 10.28 7.37 -9.38
N GLN A 30 11.59 7.50 -9.32
CA GLN A 30 12.34 8.41 -10.20
C GLN A 30 11.72 9.81 -10.25
N ASN A 31 11.11 10.20 -11.38
CA ASN A 31 10.53 11.52 -11.55
C ASN A 31 9.13 11.67 -11.00
N VAL A 32 8.54 10.59 -10.55
CA VAL A 32 7.19 10.64 -9.98
C VAL A 32 7.29 11.13 -8.54
N GLN A 33 6.50 12.13 -8.19
CA GLN A 33 6.59 12.76 -6.88
C GLN A 33 5.63 12.17 -5.87
N LYS A 34 4.57 11.52 -6.30
CA LYS A 34 3.56 10.95 -5.42
C LYS A 34 3.60 9.43 -5.49
N GLY A 35 3.62 8.80 -4.33
CA GLY A 35 3.63 7.35 -4.27
C GLY A 35 2.69 6.83 -3.20
N VAL A 36 2.02 5.72 -3.50
CA VAL A 36 1.16 5.03 -2.56
C VAL A 36 1.62 3.58 -2.48
N PHE A 37 1.93 3.13 -1.28
CA PHE A 37 2.30 1.74 -1.05
C PHE A 37 1.24 1.08 -0.19
N ILE A 38 0.65 0.02 -0.70
CA ILE A 38 -0.45 -0.69 -0.06
C ILE A 38 0.02 -2.10 0.30
N THR A 39 -0.27 -2.54 1.51
CA THR A 39 -0.01 -3.91 1.90
C THR A 39 -1.19 -4.47 2.68
N THR A 40 -1.37 -5.78 2.60
CA THR A 40 -2.36 -6.47 3.41
C THR A 40 -1.86 -6.76 4.82
N SER A 41 -0.58 -6.54 5.09
CA SER A 41 0.02 -6.74 6.40
C SER A 41 0.22 -5.39 7.10
N LYS A 42 1.40 -5.14 7.60
CA LYS A 42 1.71 -3.90 8.28
C LYS A 42 3.15 -3.47 7.99
N PHE A 43 3.45 -2.22 8.29
CA PHE A 43 4.78 -1.66 8.10
C PHE A 43 5.56 -1.69 9.42
N THR A 44 6.87 -1.90 9.32
CA THR A 44 7.72 -1.79 10.51
C THR A 44 7.88 -0.34 10.90
N LYS A 45 8.30 -0.12 12.14
CA LYS A 45 8.59 1.22 12.63
C LYS A 45 9.66 1.90 11.77
N GLN A 46 10.69 1.15 11.41
CA GLN A 46 11.78 1.67 10.60
C GLN A 46 11.28 2.09 9.20
N ALA A 47 10.33 1.34 8.64
CA ALA A 47 9.74 1.68 7.36
C ALA A 47 8.99 3.01 7.44
N ILE A 48 8.19 3.18 8.48
CA ILE A 48 7.43 4.41 8.67
C ILE A 48 8.36 5.59 8.87
N GLU A 49 9.39 5.43 9.70
CA GLU A 49 10.37 6.48 9.93
C GLU A 49 11.10 6.87 8.65
N TYR A 50 11.45 5.88 7.84
CA TYR A 50 12.12 6.16 6.57
C TYR A 50 11.24 7.03 5.68
N VAL A 51 9.96 6.70 5.57
CA VAL A 51 9.02 7.44 4.73
C VAL A 51 8.83 8.86 5.26
N ASP A 52 8.74 9.02 6.57
CA ASP A 52 8.57 10.34 7.18
C ASP A 52 9.72 11.28 6.87
N LYS A 53 10.90 10.73 6.59
CA LYS A 53 12.09 11.53 6.27
C LYS A 53 12.20 11.88 4.79
N GLN A 54 11.33 11.34 3.95
CA GLN A 54 11.38 11.58 2.50
C GLN A 54 10.62 12.85 2.15
N GLN A 55 11.23 13.99 2.41
CA GLN A 55 10.54 15.27 2.27
C GLN A 55 10.31 15.71 0.83
N GLN A 56 11.09 15.17 -0.08
CA GLN A 56 10.97 15.56 -1.49
C GLN A 56 9.88 14.80 -2.23
N LYS A 57 9.33 13.77 -1.62
CA LYS A 57 8.29 12.97 -2.23
C LYS A 57 7.08 12.89 -1.31
N ASN A 58 5.92 12.85 -1.91
CA ASN A 58 4.68 12.74 -1.18
C ASN A 58 4.28 11.27 -1.13
N LEU A 59 4.51 10.63 0.00
CA LEU A 59 4.32 9.19 0.14
C LEU A 59 3.17 8.89 1.09
N LYS A 60 2.37 7.91 0.70
CA LYS A 60 1.26 7.44 1.53
C LYS A 60 1.40 5.94 1.73
N LEU A 61 1.33 5.51 2.98
CA LEU A 61 1.37 4.09 3.33
C LEU A 61 -0.02 3.64 3.78
N ILE A 62 -0.49 2.55 3.22
CA ILE A 62 -1.78 1.97 3.59
C ILE A 62 -1.55 0.52 3.97
N ASP A 63 -1.74 0.21 5.25
CA ASP A 63 -1.59 -1.16 5.75
C ASP A 63 -2.91 -1.91 5.69
N GLY A 64 -2.90 -3.16 6.11
CA GLY A 64 -4.08 -4.00 6.04
C GLY A 64 -5.25 -3.46 6.84
N LYS A 65 -4.97 -2.89 8.00
CA LYS A 65 -6.00 -2.32 8.84
C LYS A 65 -6.65 -1.10 8.18
N MET A 66 -5.81 -0.20 7.68
CA MET A 66 -6.29 0.98 6.97
C MET A 66 -7.05 0.61 5.70
N LEU A 67 -6.56 -0.39 4.99
CA LEU A 67 -7.22 -0.86 3.78
C LEU A 67 -8.63 -1.36 4.10
N SER A 68 -8.76 -2.16 5.15
CA SER A 68 -10.07 -2.66 5.58
C SER A 68 -11.01 -1.52 5.97
N GLU A 69 -10.50 -0.54 6.70
CA GLU A 69 -11.28 0.61 7.11
C GLU A 69 -11.75 1.43 5.90
N LEU A 70 -10.88 1.61 4.92
CA LEU A 70 -11.23 2.33 3.71
C LEU A 70 -12.29 1.59 2.90
N MET A 71 -12.19 0.28 2.83
CA MET A 71 -13.17 -0.52 2.12
C MET A 71 -14.56 -0.39 2.76
N VAL A 72 -14.62 -0.40 4.08
CA VAL A 72 -15.88 -0.21 4.80
C VAL A 72 -16.41 1.21 4.59
N LYS A 73 -15.54 2.20 4.76
CA LYS A 73 -15.92 3.60 4.67
C LYS A 73 -16.50 3.97 3.31
N TYR A 74 -15.89 3.46 2.25
CA TYR A 74 -16.32 3.80 0.90
C TYR A 74 -17.26 2.76 0.32
N GLU A 75 -17.73 1.86 1.16
CA GLU A 75 -18.64 0.81 0.72
C GLU A 75 -18.14 0.08 -0.52
N VAL A 76 -16.84 -0.13 -0.59
CA VAL A 76 -16.29 -1.00 -1.61
C VAL A 76 -16.75 -2.37 -1.21
N GLY A 77 -17.98 -2.37 -1.22
CA GLY A 77 -19.03 -3.30 -1.10
C GLY A 77 -18.82 -4.18 0.09
N VAL A 78 -19.68 -3.96 0.99
CA VAL A 78 -19.90 -4.98 1.98
C VAL A 78 -20.15 -6.31 1.27
N ALA A 79 -20.81 -6.25 0.13
CA ALA A 79 -20.95 -7.42 -0.73
C ALA A 79 -19.60 -7.91 -1.24
N SER A 80 -18.68 -7.00 -1.51
CA SER A 80 -17.36 -7.34 -2.01
C SER A 80 -16.43 -7.88 -0.96
N ILE A 81 -16.72 -7.71 0.32
CA ILE A 81 -15.87 -8.27 1.36
C ILE A 81 -15.83 -9.79 1.26
N LYS A 82 -16.96 -10.41 1.02
CA LYS A 82 -16.99 -11.86 0.79
C LYS A 82 -16.23 -12.24 -0.46
N SER A 83 -16.45 -11.50 -1.53
CA SER A 83 -15.74 -11.73 -2.78
C SER A 83 -14.25 -11.55 -2.61
N PHE A 84 -13.87 -10.55 -1.86
CA PHE A 84 -12.49 -10.25 -1.56
C PHE A 84 -11.82 -11.42 -0.86
N ASN A 85 -12.49 -11.99 0.12
CA ASN A 85 -11.97 -13.14 0.84
C ASN A 85 -11.93 -14.39 -0.04
N THR A 86 -12.91 -14.54 -0.92
CA THR A 86 -13.02 -15.70 -1.80
C THR A 86 -11.97 -15.69 -2.88
N TYR A 87 -11.77 -14.55 -3.51
CA TYR A 87 -10.84 -14.44 -4.63
C TYR A 87 -9.42 -14.15 -4.20
N LYS A 88 -9.23 -13.84 -2.95
CA LYS A 88 -7.96 -13.40 -2.39
C LYS A 88 -7.52 -12.08 -3.01
N ILE A 89 -6.91 -11.27 -2.20
CA ILE A 89 -6.33 -10.01 -2.66
C ILE A 89 -5.01 -10.34 -3.31
N ASP A 90 -4.87 -10.05 -4.60
CA ASP A 90 -3.59 -10.26 -5.25
C ASP A 90 -3.05 -8.93 -5.78
N LYS A 91 -1.82 -8.99 -6.23
CA LYS A 91 -1.12 -7.82 -6.73
C LYS A 91 -1.81 -7.19 -7.91
N ASP A 92 -2.25 -8.03 -8.84
CA ASP A 92 -2.82 -7.55 -10.09
C ASP A 92 -4.10 -6.77 -9.84
N TYR A 93 -4.89 -7.22 -8.88
CA TYR A 93 -6.10 -6.52 -8.51
C TYR A 93 -5.82 -5.08 -8.10
N PHE A 94 -4.80 -4.90 -7.26
CA PHE A 94 -4.46 -3.57 -6.78
C PHE A 94 -3.80 -2.71 -7.85
N LEU A 95 -3.04 -3.32 -8.73
CA LEU A 95 -2.34 -2.58 -9.77
C LEU A 95 -3.28 -2.06 -10.85
N GLU A 96 -4.44 -2.65 -10.98
CA GLU A 96 -5.43 -2.22 -11.95
C GLU A 96 -6.25 -1.02 -11.48
N ILE A 97 -6.14 -0.68 -10.22
CA ILE A 97 -6.83 0.48 -9.69
C ILE A 97 -6.17 1.75 -10.21
#